data_9befdf6f7833eced7087a180604e51f3
#
_entry.id   9befdf6f7833eced7087a180604e51f3
#
_cell.length_a   1.000
_cell.length_b   1.000
_cell.length_c   1.000
_cell.angle_alpha   90.00
_cell.angle_beta   90.00
_cell.angle_gamma   90.00
#
_symmetry.space_group_name_H-M   'P 1'
#
loop_
_entity.id
_entity.type
_entity.pdbx_description
1 polymer ?
#
loop_
_entity_poly.entity_id
_entity_poly.type
_entity_poly.pdbx_seq_one_letter_code
_entity_poly.pdbx_strand_id
1 'polypeptide(L)'
;MANLIEFSNIVQEFDNNIVLKGVNLQIEENEFVTLLGPSGCGKTTLLRILGGFLAPTQGKVIFDGKDITDVPAYKREINTVFQKYALFPHLNVYDNIAFGLKIKKEPKDIIAQKVNRMLKLVGLEEYGKRAVTEMSGGQQQRVAIARALVNEPKVLLLD
;
A
#
# COMPACT_ATOMS: atom_id res chain seq x y z
N MET A 1 -12.79 -6.60 -20.58
CA MET A 1 -12.96 -6.06 -19.21
C MET A 1 -12.13 -4.80 -19.11
N ALA A 2 -12.52 -3.82 -18.30
CA ALA A 2 -11.75 -2.58 -18.21
C ALA A 2 -10.51 -2.79 -17.32
N ASN A 3 -9.35 -2.29 -17.74
CA ASN A 3 -8.15 -2.34 -16.92
C ASN A 3 -8.30 -1.41 -15.72
N LEU A 4 -8.03 -1.93 -14.52
CA LEU A 4 -7.98 -1.12 -13.30
C LEU A 4 -6.68 -0.32 -13.22
N ILE A 5 -5.56 -0.96 -13.60
CA ILE A 5 -4.24 -0.34 -13.63
C ILE A 5 -3.62 -0.56 -15.00
N GLU A 6 -2.99 0.51 -15.53
CA GLU A 6 -2.19 0.42 -16.74
C GLU A 6 -0.88 1.19 -16.56
N PHE A 7 0.23 0.50 -16.77
CA PHE A 7 1.54 1.11 -16.92
C PHE A 7 1.83 1.24 -18.42
N SER A 8 2.11 2.44 -18.87
CA SER A 8 2.41 2.73 -20.26
C SER A 8 3.83 3.28 -20.40
N ASN A 9 4.71 2.46 -20.96
CA ASN A 9 6.10 2.79 -21.25
C ASN A 9 6.87 3.38 -20.05
N ILE A 10 6.74 2.77 -18.87
CA ILE A 10 7.40 3.25 -17.65
C ILE A 10 8.91 3.06 -17.72
N VAL A 11 9.62 4.16 -17.69
CA VAL A 11 11.08 4.21 -17.56
C VAL A 11 11.44 4.84 -16.22
N GLN A 12 12.38 4.23 -15.52
CA GLN A 12 12.95 4.80 -14.29
C GLN A 12 14.47 4.73 -14.34
N GLU A 13 15.08 5.87 -14.15
CA GLU A 13 16.52 6.06 -14.12
C GLU A 13 16.95 6.66 -12.78
N PHE A 14 18.06 6.16 -12.22
CA PHE A 14 18.73 6.70 -11.05
C PHE A 14 20.22 6.82 -11.36
N ASP A 15 20.79 8.01 -11.24
CA ASP A 15 22.24 8.27 -11.42
C ASP A 15 22.81 7.62 -12.70
N ASN A 16 22.14 7.82 -13.85
CA ASN A 16 22.47 7.22 -15.16
C ASN A 16 22.31 5.69 -15.24
N ASN A 17 21.67 5.08 -14.26
CA ASN A 17 21.34 3.65 -14.29
C ASN A 17 19.83 3.46 -14.53
N ILE A 18 19.47 2.86 -15.66
CA ILE A 18 18.08 2.59 -16.02
C ILE A 18 17.62 1.30 -15.33
N VAL A 19 16.73 1.44 -14.35
CA VAL A 19 16.16 0.32 -13.58
C VAL A 19 14.91 -0.25 -14.25
N LEU A 20 14.04 0.60 -14.79
CA LEU A 20 12.87 0.20 -15.57
C LEU A 20 13.03 0.69 -17.00
N LYS A 21 12.88 -0.22 -17.96
CA LYS A 21 13.24 -0.01 -19.37
C LYS A 21 12.01 -0.05 -20.29
N GLY A 22 11.01 0.81 -20.01
CA GLY A 22 9.78 0.87 -20.80
C GLY A 22 8.80 -0.25 -20.45
N VAL A 23 8.45 -0.35 -19.16
CA VAL A 23 7.50 -1.36 -18.66
C VAL A 23 6.09 -1.02 -19.12
N ASN A 24 5.43 -2.01 -19.75
CA ASN A 24 4.03 -2.00 -20.10
C ASN A 24 3.34 -3.15 -19.36
N LEU A 25 2.30 -2.86 -18.60
CA LEU A 25 1.57 -3.86 -17.83
C LEU A 25 0.13 -3.38 -17.65
N GLN A 26 -0.82 -4.28 -17.84
CA GLN A 26 -2.22 -4.03 -17.57
C GLN A 26 -2.71 -5.01 -16.51
N ILE A 27 -3.47 -4.52 -15.55
CA ILE A 27 -4.03 -5.29 -14.45
C ILE A 27 -5.54 -5.03 -14.41
N GLU A 28 -6.32 -6.09 -14.43
CA GLU A 28 -7.77 -6.03 -14.38
C GLU A 28 -8.28 -5.91 -12.93
N GLU A 29 -9.55 -5.56 -12.78
CA GLU A 29 -10.20 -5.54 -11.48
C GLU A 29 -10.30 -6.97 -10.90
N ASN A 30 -10.06 -7.10 -9.58
CA ASN A 30 -10.02 -8.37 -8.84
C ASN A 30 -8.91 -9.35 -9.27
N GLU A 31 -7.90 -8.88 -9.98
CA GLU A 31 -6.75 -9.70 -10.35
C GLU A 31 -5.71 -9.75 -9.21
N PHE A 32 -5.13 -10.93 -9.00
CA PHE A 32 -3.99 -11.13 -8.11
C PHE A 32 -2.72 -11.26 -8.95
N VAL A 33 -1.83 -10.27 -8.86
CA VAL A 33 -0.60 -10.20 -9.66
C VAL A 33 0.62 -10.40 -8.79
N THR A 34 1.54 -11.25 -9.23
CA THR A 34 2.83 -11.47 -8.57
C THR A 34 3.97 -10.98 -9.46
N LEU A 35 4.80 -10.07 -8.94
CA LEU A 35 6.03 -9.62 -9.60
C LEU A 35 7.19 -10.53 -9.19
N LEU A 36 7.72 -11.30 -10.14
CA LEU A 36 8.84 -12.19 -9.92
C LEU A 36 10.11 -11.64 -10.56
N GLY A 37 11.23 -11.86 -9.92
CA GLY A 37 12.55 -11.48 -10.43
C GLY A 37 13.61 -11.38 -9.33
N PRO A 38 14.90 -11.33 -9.72
CA PRO A 38 16.00 -11.22 -8.77
C PRO A 38 15.97 -9.90 -7.99
N SER A 39 16.75 -9.83 -6.91
CA SER A 39 16.94 -8.57 -6.17
C SER A 39 17.51 -7.49 -7.10
N GLY A 40 16.99 -6.27 -6.99
CA GLY A 40 17.43 -5.13 -7.79
C GLY A 40 16.85 -5.03 -9.20
N CYS A 41 15.95 -5.93 -9.63
CA CYS A 41 15.35 -5.88 -10.97
C CYS A 41 14.21 -4.85 -11.14
N GLY A 42 13.92 -4.03 -10.13
CA GLY A 42 12.95 -2.93 -10.21
C GLY A 42 11.56 -3.20 -9.65
N LYS A 43 11.28 -4.36 -9.02
CA LYS A 43 9.95 -4.67 -8.44
C LYS A 43 9.48 -3.61 -7.44
N THR A 44 10.27 -3.32 -6.43
CA THR A 44 9.98 -2.27 -5.44
C THR A 44 9.84 -0.89 -6.08
N THR A 45 10.65 -0.61 -7.11
CA THR A 45 10.57 0.65 -7.86
C THR A 45 9.23 0.79 -8.56
N LEU A 46 8.75 -0.27 -9.23
CA LEU A 46 7.45 -0.28 -9.89
C LEU A 46 6.30 -0.12 -8.88
N LEU A 47 6.37 -0.81 -7.73
CA LEU A 47 5.38 -0.67 -6.67
C LEU A 47 5.38 0.75 -6.07
N ARG A 48 6.54 1.38 -5.91
CA ARG A 48 6.65 2.78 -5.43
C ARG A 48 6.06 3.77 -6.42
N ILE A 49 6.25 3.55 -7.71
CA ILE A 49 5.63 4.37 -8.76
C ILE A 49 4.11 4.24 -8.70
N LEU A 50 3.58 3.01 -8.60
CA LEU A 50 2.14 2.78 -8.47
C LEU A 50 1.57 3.37 -7.18
N GLY A 51 2.29 3.25 -6.08
CA GLY A 51 1.89 3.81 -4.79
C GLY A 51 1.97 5.34 -4.70
N GLY A 52 2.60 6.01 -5.69
CA GLY A 52 2.77 7.48 -5.69
C GLY A 52 3.88 7.99 -4.79
N PHE A 53 4.83 7.13 -4.43
CA PHE A 53 6.03 7.48 -3.66
C PHE A 53 7.21 7.87 -4.54
N LEU A 54 7.11 7.62 -5.84
CA LEU A 54 8.12 7.92 -6.84
C LEU A 54 7.43 8.29 -8.15
N ALA A 55 7.83 9.39 -8.78
CA ALA A 55 7.40 9.71 -10.14
C ALA A 55 8.31 9.00 -11.14
N PRO A 56 7.79 8.39 -12.21
CA PRO A 56 8.62 7.77 -13.23
C PRO A 56 9.39 8.82 -14.02
N THR A 57 10.57 8.45 -14.55
CA THR A 57 11.34 9.34 -15.44
C THR A 57 10.60 9.57 -16.75
N GLN A 58 9.92 8.52 -17.27
CA GLN A 58 9.06 8.59 -18.45
C GLN A 58 7.91 7.61 -18.32
N GLY A 59 6.87 7.83 -19.12
CA GLY A 59 5.70 6.98 -19.17
C GLY A 59 4.56 7.48 -18.30
N LYS A 60 3.49 6.70 -18.25
CA LYS A 60 2.26 7.05 -17.52
C LYS A 60 1.72 5.89 -16.72
N VAL A 61 1.10 6.22 -15.58
CA VAL A 61 0.31 5.29 -14.76
C VAL A 61 -1.15 5.71 -14.84
N ILE A 62 -1.98 4.83 -15.38
CA ILE A 62 -3.43 5.03 -15.45
C ILE A 62 -4.08 4.15 -14.38
N PHE A 63 -5.01 4.70 -13.63
CA PHE A 63 -5.78 4.02 -12.61
C PHE A 63 -7.26 4.34 -12.81
N ASP A 64 -8.08 3.31 -13.00
CA ASP A 64 -9.52 3.45 -13.24
C ASP A 64 -9.81 4.49 -14.35
N GLY A 65 -9.06 4.41 -15.46
CA GLY A 65 -9.15 5.30 -16.61
C GLY A 65 -8.59 6.72 -16.42
N LYS A 66 -8.02 7.03 -15.25
CA LYS A 66 -7.45 8.35 -14.93
C LYS A 66 -5.93 8.31 -14.87
N ASP A 67 -5.26 9.31 -15.44
CA ASP A 67 -3.82 9.48 -15.30
C ASP A 67 -3.49 9.91 -13.86
N ILE A 68 -2.76 9.05 -13.14
CA ILE A 68 -2.33 9.29 -11.75
C ILE A 68 -0.82 9.47 -11.63
N THR A 69 -0.10 9.63 -12.73
CA THR A 69 1.36 9.71 -12.77
C THR A 69 1.92 10.71 -11.76
N ASP A 70 1.35 11.92 -11.72
CA ASP A 70 1.78 13.00 -10.83
C ASP A 70 0.92 13.14 -9.56
N VAL A 71 -0.03 12.21 -9.32
CA VAL A 71 -0.88 12.23 -8.14
C VAL A 71 -0.11 11.69 -6.94
N PRO A 72 0.02 12.43 -5.83
CA PRO A 72 0.76 11.98 -4.66
C PRO A 72 0.05 10.80 -3.95
N ALA A 73 0.83 9.99 -3.22
CA ALA A 73 0.37 8.76 -2.58
C ALA A 73 -0.90 8.95 -1.73
N TYR A 74 -0.98 10.03 -0.93
CA TYR A 74 -2.11 10.26 -0.03
C TYR A 74 -3.45 10.57 -0.73
N LYS A 75 -3.42 10.83 -2.04
CA LYS A 75 -4.60 11.07 -2.88
C LYS A 75 -4.99 9.85 -3.72
N ARG A 76 -4.20 8.76 -3.67
CA ARG A 76 -4.51 7.54 -4.42
C ARG A 76 -5.35 6.59 -3.57
N GLU A 77 -6.27 5.87 -4.19
CA GLU A 77 -7.05 4.78 -3.56
C GLU A 77 -6.26 3.46 -3.53
N ILE A 78 -4.96 3.57 -3.24
CA ILE A 78 -3.97 2.50 -3.24
C ILE A 78 -3.27 2.51 -1.89
N ASN A 79 -3.23 1.38 -1.21
CA ASN A 79 -2.49 1.23 0.04
C ASN A 79 -1.32 0.27 -0.12
N THR A 80 -0.26 0.50 0.64
CA THR A 80 0.97 -0.29 0.59
C THR A 80 1.30 -0.87 1.95
N VAL A 81 1.61 -2.16 1.99
CA VAL A 81 2.30 -2.81 3.10
C VAL A 81 3.78 -2.84 2.76
N PHE A 82 4.58 -2.10 3.52
CA PHE A 82 6.02 -1.99 3.30
C PHE A 82 6.78 -3.19 3.86
N GLN A 83 7.92 -3.52 3.26
CA GLN A 83 8.78 -4.63 3.66
C GLN A 83 9.22 -4.57 5.14
N LYS A 84 9.41 -3.38 5.69
CA LYS A 84 9.72 -3.14 7.12
C LYS A 84 8.49 -2.69 7.93
N TYR A 85 7.28 -2.98 7.44
CA TYR A 85 5.97 -2.69 8.05
C TYR A 85 5.66 -1.20 8.29
N ALA A 86 6.64 -0.34 8.51
CA ALA A 86 6.51 1.12 8.72
C ALA A 86 5.40 1.48 9.74
N LEU A 87 5.33 0.73 10.86
CA LEU A 87 4.40 1.02 11.96
C LEU A 87 4.85 2.27 12.71
N PHE A 88 3.90 2.99 13.28
CA PHE A 88 4.14 4.14 14.15
C PHE A 88 4.51 3.65 15.56
N PRO A 89 5.79 3.73 15.98
CA PRO A 89 6.25 3.10 17.22
C PRO A 89 5.69 3.76 18.48
N HIS A 90 5.25 5.00 18.38
CA HIS A 90 4.62 5.76 19.48
C HIS A 90 3.12 5.50 19.64
N LEU A 91 2.52 4.72 18.73
CA LEU A 91 1.11 4.34 18.79
C LEU A 91 0.95 2.87 19.17
N ASN A 92 -0.16 2.54 19.85
CA ASN A 92 -0.54 1.16 20.07
C ASN A 92 -1.09 0.49 18.78
N VAL A 93 -1.45 -0.77 18.86
CA VAL A 93 -1.99 -1.54 17.72
C VAL A 93 -3.27 -0.91 17.19
N TYR A 94 -4.23 -0.58 18.07
CA TYR A 94 -5.49 0.04 17.69
C TYR A 94 -5.29 1.36 16.96
N ASP A 95 -4.46 2.23 17.50
CA ASP A 95 -4.20 3.56 16.94
C ASP A 95 -3.41 3.50 15.63
N ASN A 96 -2.52 2.52 15.45
CA ASN A 96 -1.89 2.25 14.15
C ASN A 96 -2.93 1.92 13.07
N ILE A 97 -3.86 1.01 13.36
CA ILE A 97 -4.90 0.61 12.42
C ILE A 97 -5.86 1.78 12.17
N ALA A 98 -6.27 2.49 13.22
CA ALA A 98 -7.22 3.61 13.14
C ALA A 98 -6.65 4.86 12.45
N PHE A 99 -5.35 4.96 12.26
CA PHE A 99 -4.66 6.20 11.88
C PHE A 99 -5.25 6.84 10.61
N GLY A 100 -5.41 6.08 9.54
CA GLY A 100 -5.97 6.57 8.29
C GLY A 100 -7.43 7.03 8.41
N LEU A 101 -8.24 6.32 9.20
CA LEU A 101 -9.64 6.69 9.46
C LEU A 101 -9.75 7.98 10.27
N LYS A 102 -8.84 8.19 11.23
CA LYS A 102 -8.76 9.44 12.01
C LYS A 102 -8.40 10.64 11.12
N ILE A 103 -7.47 10.47 10.18
CA ILE A 103 -7.12 11.52 9.21
C ILE A 103 -8.32 11.88 8.32
N LYS A 104 -9.10 10.87 7.91
CA LYS A 104 -10.34 11.07 7.14
C LYS A 104 -11.49 11.66 7.98
N LYS A 105 -11.27 11.85 9.29
CA LYS A 105 -12.25 12.35 10.23
C LYS A 105 -13.54 11.52 10.31
N GLU A 106 -13.40 10.19 10.14
CA GLU A 106 -14.50 9.26 10.32
C GLU A 106 -15.08 9.36 11.75
N PRO A 107 -16.39 9.12 11.96
CA PRO A 107 -17.00 9.07 13.27
C PRO A 107 -16.34 8.03 14.19
N LYS A 108 -16.26 8.29 15.48
CA LYS A 108 -15.57 7.43 16.47
C LYS A 108 -16.16 6.01 16.54
N ASP A 109 -17.46 5.88 16.44
CA ASP A 109 -18.18 4.60 16.41
C ASP A 109 -17.84 3.77 15.17
N ILE A 110 -17.76 4.42 14.01
CA ILE A 110 -17.34 3.79 12.74
C ILE A 110 -15.89 3.35 12.82
N ILE A 111 -15.00 4.20 13.36
CA ILE A 111 -13.58 3.83 13.56
C ILE A 111 -13.50 2.58 14.45
N ALA A 112 -14.19 2.57 15.59
CA ALA A 112 -14.17 1.43 16.52
C ALA A 112 -14.67 0.15 15.83
N GLN A 113 -15.76 0.22 15.08
CA GLN A 113 -16.31 -0.91 14.36
C GLN A 113 -15.33 -1.47 13.31
N LYS A 114 -14.77 -0.60 12.46
CA LYS A 114 -13.82 -0.99 11.42
C LYS A 114 -12.53 -1.57 12.00
N VAL A 115 -11.96 -0.93 13.03
CA VAL A 115 -10.72 -1.41 13.67
C VAL A 115 -10.94 -2.76 14.34
N ASN A 116 -12.02 -2.94 15.10
CA ASN A 116 -12.33 -4.23 15.74
C ASN A 116 -12.54 -5.34 14.72
N ARG A 117 -13.19 -5.05 13.59
CA ARG A 117 -13.30 -6.00 12.47
C ARG A 117 -11.93 -6.40 11.91
N MET A 118 -11.01 -5.45 11.75
CA MET A 118 -9.66 -5.73 11.27
C MET A 118 -8.84 -6.53 12.29
N LEU A 119 -8.92 -6.18 13.58
CA LEU A 119 -8.26 -6.94 14.65
C LEU A 119 -8.70 -8.41 14.64
N LYS A 120 -10.01 -8.65 14.49
CA LYS A 120 -10.55 -10.01 14.37
C LYS A 120 -10.04 -10.72 13.12
N LEU A 121 -10.02 -10.03 11.97
CA LEU A 121 -9.56 -10.58 10.70
C LEU A 121 -8.10 -11.08 10.77
N VAL A 122 -7.23 -10.35 11.50
CA VAL A 122 -5.81 -10.70 11.62
C VAL A 122 -5.48 -11.48 12.91
N GLY A 123 -6.49 -11.86 13.73
CA GLY A 123 -6.32 -12.64 14.95
C GLY A 123 -5.55 -11.90 16.05
N LEU A 124 -5.86 -10.62 16.24
CA LEU A 124 -5.22 -9.72 17.23
C LEU A 124 -6.24 -8.99 18.12
N GLU A 125 -7.42 -9.58 18.37
CA GLU A 125 -8.53 -8.93 19.10
C GLU A 125 -8.10 -8.36 20.47
N GLU A 126 -7.28 -9.10 21.19
CA GLU A 126 -6.86 -8.73 22.53
C GLU A 126 -5.62 -7.81 22.58
N TYR A 127 -5.03 -7.52 21.41
CA TYR A 127 -3.78 -6.78 21.32
C TYR A 127 -3.96 -5.28 21.07
N GLY A 128 -5.18 -4.79 20.95
CA GLY A 128 -5.47 -3.40 20.55
C GLY A 128 -4.74 -2.33 21.36
N LYS A 129 -4.62 -2.54 22.69
CA LYS A 129 -3.95 -1.59 23.60
C LYS A 129 -2.43 -1.80 23.71
N ARG A 130 -1.88 -2.84 23.11
CA ARG A 130 -0.44 -3.18 23.22
C ARG A 130 0.39 -2.25 22.34
N ALA A 131 1.57 -1.87 22.82
CA ALA A 131 2.55 -1.15 22.02
C ALA A 131 3.07 -2.03 20.87
N VAL A 132 3.16 -1.48 19.67
CA VAL A 132 3.64 -2.27 18.51
C VAL A 132 5.09 -2.69 18.64
N THR A 133 5.89 -1.98 19.45
CA THR A 133 7.29 -2.30 19.75
C THR A 133 7.45 -3.57 20.60
N GLU A 134 6.40 -3.99 21.30
CA GLU A 134 6.38 -5.20 22.14
C GLU A 134 5.88 -6.44 21.37
N MET A 135 5.62 -6.29 20.07
CA MET A 135 5.05 -7.34 19.24
C MET A 135 6.14 -8.06 18.43
N SER A 136 5.93 -9.35 18.17
CA SER A 136 6.78 -10.10 17.25
C SER A 136 6.70 -9.56 15.83
N GLY A 137 7.70 -9.85 14.99
CA GLY A 137 7.71 -9.41 13.58
C GLY A 137 6.47 -9.87 12.80
N GLY A 138 6.02 -11.11 13.00
CA GLY A 138 4.79 -11.61 12.38
C GLY A 138 3.53 -10.91 12.88
N GLN A 139 3.46 -10.53 14.15
CA GLN A 139 2.36 -9.72 14.69
C GLN A 139 2.39 -8.30 14.14
N GLN A 140 3.57 -7.67 14.06
CA GLN A 140 3.74 -6.34 13.45
C GLN A 140 3.32 -6.34 11.99
N GLN A 141 3.66 -7.39 11.24
CA GLN A 141 3.21 -7.57 9.85
C GLN A 141 1.68 -7.61 9.76
N ARG A 142 1.01 -8.36 10.64
CA ARG A 142 -0.45 -8.43 10.68
C ARG A 142 -1.08 -7.09 11.02
N VAL A 143 -0.48 -6.31 11.92
CA VAL A 143 -0.94 -4.92 12.21
C VAL A 143 -0.80 -4.04 10.96
N ALA A 144 0.30 -4.14 10.23
CA ALA A 144 0.51 -3.37 8.99
C ALA A 144 -0.51 -3.72 7.91
N ILE A 145 -0.82 -5.02 7.76
CA ILE A 145 -1.87 -5.49 6.83
C ILE A 145 -3.24 -4.93 7.25
N ALA A 146 -3.61 -5.04 8.53
CA ALA A 146 -4.87 -4.50 9.04
C ALA A 146 -4.98 -2.99 8.82
N ARG A 147 -3.90 -2.23 9.06
CA ARG A 147 -3.83 -0.78 8.82
C ARG A 147 -4.04 -0.44 7.33
N ALA A 148 -3.50 -1.24 6.44
CA ALA A 148 -3.66 -1.02 5.01
C ALA A 148 -5.10 -1.35 4.55
N LEU A 149 -5.70 -2.41 5.07
CA LEU A 149 -7.02 -2.88 4.67
C LEU A 149 -8.18 -2.07 5.27
N VAL A 150 -8.01 -1.46 6.45
CA VAL A 150 -9.09 -0.75 7.16
C VAL A 150 -9.70 0.40 6.35
N ASN A 151 -8.93 0.98 5.45
CA ASN A 151 -9.37 2.05 4.54
C ASN A 151 -10.12 1.53 3.30
N GLU A 152 -10.27 0.21 3.14
CA GLU A 152 -10.95 -0.43 2.01
C GLU A 152 -10.39 0.05 0.65
N PRO A 153 -9.07 -0.05 0.41
CA PRO A 153 -8.46 0.42 -0.83
C PRO A 153 -8.91 -0.43 -2.02
N LYS A 154 -8.96 0.18 -3.21
CA LYS A 154 -9.20 -0.57 -4.46
C LYS A 154 -8.01 -1.46 -4.83
N VAL A 155 -6.80 -1.07 -4.43
CA VAL A 155 -5.56 -1.83 -4.66
C VAL A 155 -4.72 -1.90 -3.40
N LEU A 156 -4.26 -3.10 -3.08
CA LEU A 156 -3.29 -3.36 -2.02
C LEU A 156 -1.96 -3.80 -2.64
N LEU A 157 -0.91 -3.06 -2.33
CA LEU A 157 0.47 -3.37 -2.71
C LEU A 157 1.18 -4.07 -1.55
N LEU A 158 1.83 -5.19 -1.83
CA LEU A 158 2.64 -5.94 -0.88
C LEU A 158 4.09 -5.91 -1.36
N ASP A 159 4.92 -5.13 -0.68
CA ASP A 159 6.36 -5.01 -0.99
C ASP A 159 7.22 -5.88 -0.06
#